data_76793b382635cf836ff3a3871aca0ddd
#
_entry.id   76793b382635cf836ff3a3871aca0ddd
#
_cell.length_a   1.000
_cell.length_b   1.000
_cell.length_c   1.000
_cell.angle_alpha   90.00
_cell.angle_beta   90.00
_cell.angle_gamma   90.00
#
_symmetry.space_group_name_H-M   'P 1'
#
loop_
_entity.id
_entity.type
_entity.pdbx_description
1 polymer ?
#
loop_
_entity_poly.entity_id
_entity_poly.type
_entity_poly.pdbx_seq_one_letter_code
_entity_poly.pdbx_strand_id
1 'polypeptide(L)'
;METLIISNQTLAVLSNKTMNRARVIARRTGSEVMGIIKAQMIEELKARMALEPTKFIARKKDGSIREFWGVTTPKLMKATQTGTGYSGDDVNTVKFWDVQKGGYRSIRYENIIQVL
;
A
#
# COMPACT_ATOMS: atom_id res chain seq x y z
N MET A 1 -26.09 6.74 9.34
CA MET A 1 -25.29 5.97 8.38
C MET A 1 -24.44 4.98 9.11
N GLU A 2 -24.77 3.73 8.92
CA GLU A 2 -24.00 2.64 9.50
C GLU A 2 -22.52 2.76 9.17
N THR A 3 -22.26 3.08 7.91
CA THR A 3 -20.89 3.20 7.42
C THR A 3 -20.09 4.24 8.19
N LEU A 4 -20.73 5.37 8.54
CA LEU A 4 -20.03 6.40 9.29
C LEU A 4 -19.69 5.95 10.69
N ILE A 5 -20.61 5.23 11.35
CA ILE A 5 -20.36 4.71 12.69
C ILE A 5 -19.22 3.72 12.67
N ILE A 6 -19.22 2.80 11.70
CA ILE A 6 -18.14 1.85 11.50
C ILE A 6 -16.84 2.59 11.22
N SER A 7 -16.90 3.61 10.36
CA SER A 7 -15.73 4.40 10.03
C SER A 7 -15.14 5.09 11.24
N ASN A 8 -15.97 5.62 12.13
CA ASN A 8 -15.48 6.25 13.34
C ASN A 8 -14.74 5.27 14.23
N GLN A 9 -15.28 4.07 14.39
CA GLN A 9 -14.60 3.03 15.16
C GLN A 9 -13.30 2.61 14.49
N THR A 10 -13.33 2.47 13.18
CA THR A 10 -12.14 2.12 12.41
C THR A 10 -11.08 3.19 12.54
N LEU A 11 -11.47 4.46 12.43
CA LEU A 11 -10.53 5.56 12.56
C LEU A 11 -9.90 5.62 13.94
N ALA A 12 -10.61 5.21 14.97
CA ALA A 12 -10.07 5.21 16.32
C ALA A 12 -8.92 4.22 16.49
N VAL A 13 -8.86 3.18 15.66
CA VAL A 13 -7.79 2.18 15.73
C VAL A 13 -6.77 2.29 14.61
N LEU A 14 -6.99 3.16 13.64
CA LEU A 14 -6.03 3.35 12.56
C LEU A 14 -4.79 4.08 13.05
N SER A 15 -3.64 3.67 12.54
CA SER A 15 -2.39 4.37 12.83
C SER A 15 -2.38 5.75 12.19
N ASN A 16 -1.52 6.62 12.68
CA ASN A 16 -1.33 7.95 12.09
C ASN A 16 -0.88 7.84 10.63
N LYS A 17 -0.06 6.85 10.31
CA LYS A 17 0.36 6.61 8.93
C LYS A 17 -0.82 6.28 8.03
N THR A 18 -1.70 5.40 8.49
CA THR A 18 -2.88 5.02 7.72
C THR A 18 -3.82 6.20 7.53
N MET A 19 -3.98 7.03 8.56
CA MET A 19 -4.79 8.24 8.44
C MET A 19 -4.20 9.19 7.41
N ASN A 20 -2.89 9.36 7.40
CA ASN A 20 -2.23 10.22 6.43
C ASN A 20 -2.38 9.68 5.01
N ARG A 21 -2.25 8.38 4.83
CA ARG A 21 -2.49 7.75 3.53
C ARG A 21 -3.92 8.00 3.06
N ALA A 22 -4.88 7.86 3.96
CA ALA A 22 -6.29 8.10 3.63
C ALA A 22 -6.51 9.53 3.14
N ARG A 23 -5.89 10.51 3.80
CA ARG A 23 -6.01 11.91 3.39
C ARG A 23 -5.41 12.16 2.01
N VAL A 24 -4.25 11.58 1.74
CA VAL A 24 -3.60 11.72 0.44
C VAL A 24 -4.46 11.12 -0.66
N ILE A 25 -4.97 9.91 -0.44
CA ILE A 25 -5.81 9.23 -1.43
C ILE A 25 -7.10 10.00 -1.65
N ALA A 26 -7.74 10.47 -0.58
CA ALA A 26 -8.97 11.26 -0.67
C ALA A 26 -8.75 12.51 -1.52
N ARG A 27 -7.63 13.19 -1.31
CA ARG A 27 -7.30 14.39 -2.06
C ARG A 27 -7.08 14.09 -3.53
N ARG A 28 -6.42 12.98 -3.84
CA ARG A 28 -6.10 12.60 -5.22
C ARG A 28 -7.29 12.03 -5.98
N THR A 29 -8.19 11.33 -5.29
CA THR A 29 -9.34 10.67 -5.92
C THR A 29 -10.62 11.50 -5.81
N GLY A 30 -10.64 12.49 -4.92
CA GLY A 30 -11.85 13.25 -4.65
C GLY A 30 -12.87 12.52 -3.78
N SER A 31 -12.48 11.42 -3.13
CA SER A 31 -13.40 10.59 -2.35
C SER A 31 -12.79 10.22 -1.00
N GLU A 32 -13.42 10.66 0.09
CA GLU A 32 -12.98 10.30 1.43
C GLU A 32 -13.20 8.82 1.71
N VAL A 33 -14.28 8.26 1.20
CA VAL A 33 -14.58 6.84 1.37
C VAL A 33 -13.52 6.00 0.68
N MET A 34 -13.15 6.36 -0.54
CA MET A 34 -12.10 5.67 -1.26
C MET A 34 -10.77 5.78 -0.52
N GLY A 35 -10.50 6.95 0.07
CA GLY A 35 -9.30 7.15 0.86
C GLY A 35 -9.19 6.19 2.01
N ILE A 36 -10.25 6.03 2.77
CA ILE A 36 -10.28 5.13 3.93
C ILE A 36 -10.14 3.68 3.50
N ILE A 37 -10.90 3.27 2.49
CA ILE A 37 -10.88 1.89 2.01
C ILE A 37 -9.48 1.51 1.51
N LYS A 38 -8.89 2.36 0.68
CA LYS A 38 -7.57 2.05 0.12
C LYS A 38 -6.46 2.16 1.15
N ALA A 39 -6.57 3.08 2.10
CA ALA A 39 -5.56 3.19 3.15
C ALA A 39 -5.53 1.93 4.02
N GLN A 40 -6.70 1.38 4.35
CA GLN A 40 -6.77 0.11 5.08
C GLN A 40 -6.22 -1.05 4.28
N MET A 41 -6.50 -1.08 2.98
CA MET A 41 -5.97 -2.08 2.07
C MET A 41 -4.45 -2.03 2.04
N ILE A 42 -3.88 -0.83 1.99
CA ILE A 42 -2.43 -0.65 1.99
C ILE A 42 -1.82 -1.12 3.32
N GLU A 43 -2.47 -0.81 4.42
CA GLU A 43 -1.98 -1.26 5.73
C GLU A 43 -1.92 -2.79 5.79
N GLU A 44 -2.96 -3.46 5.31
CA GLU A 44 -2.98 -4.91 5.25
C GLU A 44 -1.90 -5.44 4.30
N LEU A 45 -1.77 -4.83 3.13
CA LEU A 45 -0.76 -5.23 2.15
C LEU A 45 0.64 -5.15 2.74
N LYS A 46 0.97 -4.03 3.40
CA LYS A 46 2.29 -3.85 3.98
C LYS A 46 2.55 -4.84 5.11
N ALA A 47 1.56 -5.11 5.94
CA ALA A 47 1.69 -6.09 7.02
C ALA A 47 1.95 -7.49 6.46
N ARG A 48 1.27 -7.86 5.41
CA ARG A 48 1.45 -9.18 4.79
C ARG A 48 2.79 -9.29 4.07
N MET A 49 3.19 -8.25 3.34
CA MET A 49 4.47 -8.26 2.63
C MET A 49 5.66 -8.31 3.60
N ALA A 50 5.49 -7.85 4.82
CA ALA A 50 6.53 -7.94 5.83
C ALA A 50 6.78 -9.37 6.30
N LEU A 51 5.85 -10.27 6.05
CA LEU A 51 5.94 -11.66 6.48
C LEU A 51 6.23 -12.61 5.33
N GLU A 52 5.65 -12.37 4.16
CA GLU A 52 5.76 -13.29 3.03
C GLU A 52 5.43 -12.58 1.73
N PRO A 53 5.82 -13.15 0.59
CA PRO A 53 5.40 -12.60 -0.71
C PRO A 53 3.88 -12.55 -0.79
N THR A 54 3.37 -11.42 -1.20
CA THR A 54 1.93 -11.17 -1.23
C THR A 54 1.55 -10.71 -2.63
N LYS A 55 0.49 -11.31 -3.16
CA LYS A 55 -0.02 -10.97 -4.48
C LYS A 55 -1.06 -9.86 -4.35
N PHE A 56 -0.95 -8.87 -5.22
CA PHE A 56 -1.92 -7.78 -5.26
C PHE A 56 -2.01 -7.23 -6.69
N ILE A 57 -3.08 -6.50 -6.94
CA ILE A 57 -3.35 -5.90 -8.24
C ILE A 57 -3.19 -4.39 -8.11
N ALA A 58 -2.52 -3.80 -9.07
CA ALA A 58 -2.30 -2.36 -9.09
C ALA A 58 -2.22 -1.83 -10.52
N ARG A 59 -2.43 -0.51 -10.65
CA ARG A 59 -2.29 0.21 -11.90
C ARG A 59 -0.87 0.74 -12.01
N LYS A 60 -0.23 0.48 -13.15
CA LYS A 60 1.10 1.00 -13.45
C LYS A 60 1.02 2.45 -13.92
N LYS A 61 2.18 3.09 -14.03
CA LYS A 61 2.26 4.47 -14.52
C LYS A 61 1.66 4.64 -15.91
N ASP A 62 1.79 3.63 -16.76
CA ASP A 62 1.25 3.67 -18.11
C ASP A 62 -0.27 3.42 -18.17
N GLY A 63 -0.90 3.23 -17.02
CA GLY A 63 -2.33 3.01 -16.91
C GLY A 63 -2.74 1.54 -16.98
N SER A 64 -1.83 0.63 -17.31
CA SER A 64 -2.16 -0.79 -17.38
C SER A 64 -2.32 -1.39 -15.99
N ILE A 65 -3.18 -2.40 -15.88
CA ILE A 65 -3.45 -3.09 -14.63
C ILE A 65 -2.69 -4.41 -14.65
N ARG A 66 -2.03 -4.72 -13.54
CA ARG A 66 -1.19 -5.91 -13.47
C ARG A 66 -1.20 -6.51 -12.06
N GLU A 67 -0.99 -7.82 -11.98
CA GLU A 67 -0.70 -8.50 -10.72
C GLU A 67 0.78 -8.35 -10.38
N PHE A 68 1.05 -8.15 -9.10
CA PHE A 68 2.41 -8.10 -8.57
C PHE A 68 2.56 -9.06 -7.42
N TRP A 69 3.76 -9.61 -7.26
CA TRP A 69 4.17 -10.35 -6.09
C TRP A 69 5.19 -9.49 -5.35
N GLY A 70 4.79 -8.93 -4.22
CA GLY A 70 5.63 -8.02 -3.46
C GLY A 70 6.02 -8.57 -2.10
N VAL A 71 7.19 -8.16 -1.64
CA VAL A 71 7.69 -8.50 -0.32
C VAL A 71 8.52 -7.33 0.20
N THR A 72 8.52 -7.16 1.52
CA THR A 72 9.35 -6.13 2.15
C THR A 72 10.25 -6.71 3.23
N THR A 73 10.11 -8.00 3.56
CA THR A 73 10.99 -8.60 4.56
C THR A 73 12.39 -8.83 3.98
N PRO A 74 13.44 -8.38 4.69
CA PRO A 74 14.81 -8.53 4.21
C PRO A 74 15.21 -9.98 3.95
N LYS A 75 14.66 -10.93 4.69
CA LYS A 75 15.00 -12.33 4.53
C LYS A 75 14.58 -12.88 3.16
N LEU A 76 13.56 -12.32 2.56
CA LEU A 76 13.03 -12.77 1.29
C LEU A 76 13.52 -11.93 0.12
N MET A 77 14.21 -10.85 0.38
CA MET A 77 14.83 -10.03 -0.65
C MET A 77 16.18 -10.62 -1.00
N LYS A 78 16.41 -10.85 -2.26
CA LYS A 78 17.67 -11.44 -2.71
C LYS A 78 18.81 -10.43 -2.80
N ALA A 79 18.47 -9.19 -3.02
CA ALA A 79 19.49 -8.16 -3.16
C ALA A 79 19.93 -7.66 -1.81
N THR A 80 21.22 -7.44 -1.65
CA THR A 80 21.76 -6.77 -0.48
C THR A 80 21.27 -5.33 -0.48
N GLN A 81 20.72 -4.91 0.62
CA GLN A 81 20.14 -3.58 0.71
C GLN A 81 20.92 -2.69 1.64
N THR A 82 21.13 -1.49 1.22
CA THR A 82 21.70 -0.45 2.04
C THR A 82 20.69 0.70 2.10
N GLY A 83 20.55 1.30 3.25
CA GLY A 83 19.72 2.48 3.40
C GLY A 83 18.26 2.26 3.14
N THR A 84 17.77 1.13 3.49
CA THR A 84 16.43 0.77 3.07
C THR A 84 15.34 1.15 4.03
N GLY A 85 15.59 1.88 5.05
CA GLY A 85 14.49 2.32 5.90
C GLY A 85 13.37 3.02 5.15
N TYR A 86 13.54 3.24 3.88
CA TYR A 86 12.62 3.95 3.02
C TYR A 86 11.44 3.06 2.61
N SER A 87 10.26 3.42 3.06
CA SER A 87 9.04 2.63 2.81
C SER A 87 8.20 3.16 1.64
N GLY A 88 8.53 4.33 1.13
CA GLY A 88 7.72 5.01 0.13
C GLY A 88 6.74 6.01 0.71
N ASP A 89 6.47 5.97 2.00
CA ASP A 89 5.47 6.84 2.61
C ASP A 89 5.83 8.33 2.53
N ASP A 90 7.09 8.65 2.51
CA ASP A 90 7.54 10.05 2.40
C ASP A 90 7.27 10.65 1.02
N VAL A 91 7.04 9.82 0.01
CA VAL A 91 6.62 10.27 -1.32
C VAL A 91 5.25 9.74 -1.71
N ASN A 92 4.50 9.24 -0.72
CA ASN A 92 3.11 8.80 -0.88
C ASN A 92 2.95 7.65 -1.87
N THR A 93 3.85 6.68 -1.77
CA THR A 93 3.82 5.45 -2.55
C THR A 93 3.96 4.24 -1.64
N VAL A 94 3.66 3.06 -2.20
CA VAL A 94 4.01 1.79 -1.58
C VAL A 94 5.24 1.28 -2.31
N LYS A 95 6.34 1.13 -1.58
CA LYS A 95 7.58 0.58 -2.11
C LYS A 95 7.71 -0.88 -1.69
N PHE A 96 8.07 -1.73 -2.64
CA PHE A 96 8.19 -3.16 -2.37
C PHE A 96 9.21 -3.79 -3.30
N TRP A 97 9.69 -4.97 -2.91
CA TRP A 97 10.52 -5.80 -3.76
C TRP A 97 9.61 -6.66 -4.63
N ASP A 98 9.74 -6.55 -5.94
CA ASP A 98 8.99 -7.35 -6.90
C ASP A 98 9.72 -8.68 -7.07
N VAL A 99 9.12 -9.75 -6.55
CA VAL A 99 9.74 -11.07 -6.54
C VAL A 99 9.96 -11.60 -7.95
N GLN A 100 9.04 -11.32 -8.85
CA GLN A 100 9.14 -11.81 -10.24
C GLN A 100 10.18 -11.04 -11.03
N LYS A 101 10.25 -9.75 -10.83
CA LYS A 101 11.22 -8.90 -11.56
C LYS A 101 12.60 -8.97 -10.94
N GLY A 102 12.67 -9.16 -9.63
CA GLY A 102 13.94 -9.12 -8.90
C GLY A 102 14.44 -7.69 -8.71
N GLY A 103 13.57 -6.77 -8.40
CA GLY A 103 13.95 -5.39 -8.16
C GLY A 103 12.86 -4.63 -7.42
N TYR A 104 13.20 -3.43 -6.97
CA TYR A 104 12.24 -2.58 -6.27
C TYR A 104 11.27 -1.93 -7.24
N ARG A 105 10.05 -1.72 -6.74
CA ARG A 105 9.03 -0.94 -7.41
C ARG A 105 8.38 -0.01 -6.42
N SER A 106 7.81 1.07 -6.93
CA SER A 106 6.99 2.00 -6.17
C SER A 106 5.67 2.20 -6.89
N ILE A 107 4.58 2.12 -6.16
CA ILE A 107 3.24 2.33 -6.72
C ILE A 107 2.53 3.37 -5.87
N ARG A 108 1.90 4.33 -6.51
CA ARG A 108 1.17 5.38 -5.81
C ARG A 108 0.03 4.76 -5.03
N TYR A 109 -0.28 5.31 -3.86
CA TYR A 109 -1.31 4.76 -2.98
C TYR A 109 -2.63 4.50 -3.71
N GLU A 110 -3.08 5.49 -4.48
CA GLU A 110 -4.38 5.39 -5.13
C GLU A 110 -4.42 4.35 -6.24
N ASN A 111 -3.27 3.87 -6.68
CA ASN A 111 -3.18 2.88 -7.75
C ASN A 111 -3.17 1.43 -7.26
N ILE A 112 -3.16 1.20 -5.96
CA ILE A 112 -3.37 -0.13 -5.41
C ILE A 112 -4.86 -0.45 -5.55
N ILE A 113 -5.18 -1.59 -6.18
CA ILE A 113 -6.55 -1.93 -6.52
C ILE A 113 -7.11 -2.99 -5.58
N GLN A 114 -6.36 -4.06 -5.36
CA GLN A 114 -6.86 -5.19 -4.59
C GLN A 114 -5.70 -6.01 -4.04
N VAL A 115 -5.84 -6.48 -2.80
CA VAL A 115 -4.90 -7.43 -2.20
C VAL A 115 -5.53 -8.82 -2.30
N LEU A 116 -4.82 -9.77 -2.87
CA LEU A 116 -5.33 -11.12 -3.13
C LEU A 116 -5.01 -12.18 -2.05
#